data_7e4dc0d3a88c2cb5e86083caf2675228
#
_entry.id   7e4dc0d3a88c2cb5e86083caf2675228
#
_cell.length_a   1.000
_cell.length_b   1.000
_cell.length_c   1.000
_cell.angle_alpha   90.00
_cell.angle_beta   90.00
_cell.angle_gamma   90.00
#
_symmetry.space_group_name_H-M   'P 1'
#
loop_
_entity.id
_entity.type
_entity.pdbx_description
1 polymer ?
#
loop_
_entity_poly.entity_id
_entity_poly.type
_entity_poly.pdbx_seq_one_letter_code
_entity_poly.pdbx_strand_id
1 'polypeptide(L)'
;MKPNCTFPVRLARIVWPALLLCALSLGPAARGFAEEKAGTTTSPWAIQVEPVQADEGQLPPDFAMAIYEDLIGQLTKTEKFQQVFRSGDHEATGVPNLLVLHMTLQNFERGNQTKRAVTTVAGATKVQVHLKVSTRDGNAVVDKDVQGTVRIFGENLKATFALAGSIAATLRDASLPAPSKSAGQ
;
A
#
# COMPACT_ATOMS: atom_id res chain seq x y z
N MET A 1 -2.40 43.60 31.01
CA MET A 1 -1.97 44.31 29.81
C MET A 1 -2.10 43.39 28.62
N LYS A 2 -3.15 43.60 27.81
CA LYS A 2 -3.35 42.93 26.52
C LYS A 2 -3.04 43.92 25.42
N PRO A 3 -2.40 43.55 24.32
CA PRO A 3 -2.56 44.24 23.07
C PRO A 3 -3.44 43.46 22.11
N ASN A 4 -4.53 44.12 21.69
CA ASN A 4 -5.37 43.79 20.56
C ASN A 4 -4.60 44.08 19.25
N CYS A 5 -4.50 43.11 18.35
CA CYS A 5 -4.14 43.35 16.95
C CYS A 5 -5.37 43.18 16.07
N THR A 6 -5.90 44.30 15.67
CA THR A 6 -6.99 44.43 14.68
C THR A 6 -6.39 44.49 13.28
N PHE A 7 -6.74 43.57 12.40
CA PHE A 7 -6.40 43.63 10.96
C PHE A 7 -7.57 44.19 10.17
N PRO A 8 -7.33 45.19 9.29
CA PRO A 8 -8.39 45.75 8.46
C PRO A 8 -8.58 44.93 7.18
N VAL A 9 -9.83 44.56 6.96
CA VAL A 9 -10.33 44.00 5.70
C VAL A 9 -10.40 45.10 4.66
N ARG A 10 -9.65 45.00 3.59
CA ARG A 10 -9.83 45.84 2.38
C ARG A 10 -10.71 45.12 1.36
N LEU A 11 -11.94 45.60 1.25
CA LEU A 11 -12.83 45.37 0.11
C LEU A 11 -12.32 46.14 -1.09
N ALA A 12 -11.94 45.47 -2.15
CA ALA A 12 -11.79 46.08 -3.48
C ALA A 12 -12.95 45.62 -4.37
N ARG A 13 -13.89 46.55 -4.59
CA ARG A 13 -14.92 46.47 -5.63
C ARG A 13 -14.24 46.85 -6.96
N ILE A 14 -14.32 45.98 -7.94
CA ILE A 14 -14.04 46.34 -9.33
C ILE A 14 -15.30 46.06 -10.14
N VAL A 15 -15.75 47.16 -10.72
CA VAL A 15 -16.96 47.32 -11.52
C VAL A 15 -16.72 46.79 -12.93
N TRP A 16 -17.72 46.09 -13.46
CA TRP A 16 -17.84 45.70 -14.86
C TRP A 16 -18.14 46.90 -15.75
N PRO A 17 -17.71 46.89 -17.03
CA PRO A 17 -18.69 47.17 -18.07
C PRO A 17 -18.80 46.06 -19.12
N ALA A 18 -20.05 45.85 -19.51
CA ALA A 18 -20.52 45.02 -20.60
C ALA A 18 -19.99 45.51 -21.94
N LEU A 19 -19.66 44.63 -22.85
CA LEU A 19 -19.70 44.87 -24.29
C LEU A 19 -20.06 43.60 -25.04
N LEU A 20 -21.22 43.63 -25.61
CA LEU A 20 -21.86 42.70 -26.52
C LEU A 20 -21.13 42.77 -27.87
N LEU A 21 -20.71 41.62 -28.41
CA LEU A 21 -20.54 41.46 -29.86
C LEU A 21 -20.71 40.00 -30.25
N CYS A 22 -21.80 39.79 -31.00
CA CYS A 22 -22.08 38.55 -31.75
C CYS A 22 -21.00 38.31 -32.81
N ALA A 23 -20.49 37.10 -32.87
CA ALA A 23 -19.92 36.55 -34.09
C ALA A 23 -20.23 35.06 -34.17
N LEU A 24 -21.16 34.70 -35.06
CA LEU A 24 -21.33 33.33 -35.55
C LEU A 24 -20.00 32.89 -36.18
N SER A 25 -19.37 31.88 -35.66
CA SER A 25 -18.39 31.09 -36.38
C SER A 25 -18.74 29.60 -36.23
N LEU A 26 -19.28 29.05 -37.30
CA LEU A 26 -19.26 27.59 -37.52
C LEU A 26 -17.77 27.17 -37.51
N GLY A 27 -17.32 26.49 -36.49
CA GLY A 27 -16.00 25.91 -36.37
C GLY A 27 -16.13 24.39 -36.22
N PRO A 28 -15.17 23.63 -36.78
CA PRO A 28 -15.31 22.19 -37.03
C PRO A 28 -15.17 21.37 -35.75
N ALA A 29 -15.82 20.23 -35.80
CA ALA A 29 -15.75 19.10 -34.90
C ALA A 29 -14.54 19.08 -33.95
N ALA A 30 -14.76 19.43 -32.71
CA ALA A 30 -13.84 19.09 -31.61
C ALA A 30 -13.82 17.54 -31.53
N ARG A 31 -12.77 16.94 -32.07
CA ARG A 31 -12.36 15.59 -31.69
C ARG A 31 -12.16 15.61 -30.20
N GLY A 32 -13.12 15.02 -29.47
CA GLY A 32 -12.93 14.70 -28.08
C GLY A 32 -11.68 13.84 -27.99
N PHE A 33 -10.61 14.41 -27.47
CA PHE A 33 -9.55 13.62 -26.84
C PHE A 33 -10.25 12.97 -25.66
N ALA A 34 -10.76 11.73 -25.88
CA ALA A 34 -10.97 10.82 -24.80
C ALA A 34 -9.57 10.67 -24.19
N GLU A 35 -9.36 11.33 -23.07
CA GLU A 35 -8.26 11.04 -22.16
C GLU A 35 -8.46 9.59 -21.76
N GLU A 36 -7.78 8.72 -22.52
CA GLU A 36 -7.65 7.32 -22.20
C GLU A 36 -6.96 7.28 -20.86
N LYS A 37 -7.77 7.32 -19.80
CA LYS A 37 -7.33 7.06 -18.43
C LYS A 37 -6.55 5.76 -18.54
N ALA A 38 -5.21 5.87 -18.49
CA ALA A 38 -4.31 4.74 -18.53
C ALA A 38 -4.87 3.71 -17.56
N GLY A 39 -5.54 2.71 -18.12
CA GLY A 39 -6.20 1.69 -17.35
C GLY A 39 -5.12 1.05 -16.51
N THR A 40 -5.23 1.15 -15.20
CA THR A 40 -4.43 0.38 -14.27
C THR A 40 -4.66 -1.06 -14.67
N THR A 41 -3.69 -1.64 -15.41
CA THR A 41 -3.82 -3.00 -15.89
C THR A 41 -3.71 -3.89 -14.66
N THR A 42 -4.84 -4.17 -14.04
CA THR A 42 -4.92 -5.10 -12.92
C THR A 42 -4.35 -6.42 -13.40
N SER A 43 -3.35 -6.91 -12.72
CA SER A 43 -2.74 -8.21 -13.04
C SER A 43 -3.81 -9.31 -12.99
N PRO A 44 -3.76 -10.31 -13.86
CA PRO A 44 -4.69 -11.45 -13.81
C PRO A 44 -4.43 -12.38 -12.61
N TRP A 45 -3.51 -12.03 -11.74
CA TRP A 45 -3.14 -12.78 -10.55
C TRP A 45 -3.96 -12.36 -9.33
N ALA A 46 -4.40 -13.34 -8.56
CA ALA A 46 -4.83 -13.16 -7.17
C ALA A 46 -3.69 -13.52 -6.22
N ILE A 47 -3.75 -13.05 -4.99
CA ILE A 47 -2.74 -13.35 -3.98
C ILE A 47 -3.40 -13.81 -2.69
N GLN A 48 -2.90 -14.91 -2.11
CA GLN A 48 -3.27 -15.38 -0.77
C GLN A 48 -2.15 -15.03 0.19
N VAL A 49 -2.51 -14.40 1.31
CA VAL A 49 -1.57 -13.97 2.34
C VAL A 49 -1.59 -15.00 3.47
N GLU A 50 -0.43 -15.52 3.83
CA GLU A 50 -0.28 -16.35 5.01
C GLU A 50 0.18 -15.55 6.23
N PRO A 51 -0.19 -15.96 7.46
CA PRO A 51 0.33 -15.35 8.66
C PRO A 51 1.86 -15.45 8.73
N VAL A 52 2.48 -14.46 9.42
CA VAL A 52 3.94 -14.48 9.63
C VAL A 52 4.33 -15.70 10.44
N GLN A 53 5.24 -16.49 9.90
CA GLN A 53 5.86 -17.61 10.60
C GLN A 53 7.00 -17.06 11.48
N ALA A 54 6.96 -17.38 12.76
CA ALA A 54 7.96 -17.03 13.75
C ALA A 54 8.09 -18.15 14.76
N ASP A 55 9.28 -18.33 15.32
CA ASP A 55 9.46 -19.25 16.43
C ASP A 55 8.69 -18.75 17.67
N GLU A 56 8.36 -19.68 18.54
CA GLU A 56 7.57 -19.38 19.74
C GLU A 56 8.26 -18.27 20.58
N GLY A 57 7.50 -17.22 20.90
CA GLY A 57 7.98 -16.09 21.71
C GLY A 57 8.82 -15.05 20.98
N GLN A 58 9.20 -15.26 19.72
CA GLN A 58 9.98 -14.27 18.97
C GLN A 58 9.15 -13.06 18.52
N LEU A 59 7.87 -13.26 18.18
CA LEU A 59 6.97 -12.21 17.74
C LEU A 59 5.73 -12.18 18.65
N PRO A 60 5.43 -11.06 19.32
CA PRO A 60 4.20 -10.93 20.09
C PRO A 60 2.96 -11.09 19.20
N PRO A 61 1.88 -11.74 19.69
CA PRO A 61 0.67 -12.00 18.88
C PRO A 61 0.01 -10.73 18.32
N ASP A 62 0.06 -9.62 19.07
CA ASP A 62 -0.44 -8.31 18.62
C ASP A 62 0.31 -7.80 17.38
N PHE A 63 1.63 -8.00 17.32
CA PHE A 63 2.43 -7.67 16.14
C PHE A 63 2.14 -8.61 14.97
N ALA A 64 2.04 -9.91 15.20
CA ALA A 64 1.73 -10.88 14.15
C ALA A 64 0.39 -10.55 13.48
N MET A 65 -0.64 -10.30 14.29
CA MET A 65 -1.97 -9.92 13.81
C MET A 65 -1.94 -8.59 13.06
N ALA A 66 -1.25 -7.58 13.60
CA ALA A 66 -1.16 -6.26 12.97
C ALA A 66 -0.43 -6.33 11.62
N ILE A 67 0.66 -7.09 11.49
CA ILE A 67 1.35 -7.30 10.21
C ILE A 67 0.39 -7.90 9.18
N TYR A 68 -0.35 -8.93 9.58
CA TYR A 68 -1.28 -9.64 8.70
C TYR A 68 -2.40 -8.72 8.19
N GLU A 69 -3.08 -8.00 9.08
CA GLU A 69 -4.19 -7.11 8.73
C GLU A 69 -3.71 -5.88 7.93
N ASP A 70 -2.61 -5.25 8.36
CA ASP A 70 -2.03 -4.13 7.65
C ASP A 70 -1.63 -4.52 6.22
N LEU A 71 -1.07 -5.72 6.05
CA LEU A 71 -0.62 -6.21 4.75
C LEU A 71 -1.79 -6.45 3.81
N ILE A 72 -2.85 -7.11 4.27
CA ILE A 72 -4.07 -7.30 3.47
C ILE A 72 -4.63 -5.94 3.02
N GLY A 73 -4.72 -4.97 3.95
CA GLY A 73 -5.19 -3.63 3.65
C GLY A 73 -4.30 -2.88 2.64
N GLN A 74 -2.97 -3.01 2.76
CA GLN A 74 -2.04 -2.37 1.84
C GLN A 74 -2.06 -3.04 0.46
N LEU A 75 -2.08 -4.37 0.37
CA LEU A 75 -2.16 -5.09 -0.91
C LEU A 75 -3.45 -4.77 -1.68
N THR A 76 -4.58 -4.72 -0.98
CA THR A 76 -5.87 -4.33 -1.58
C THR A 76 -5.80 -2.93 -2.20
N LYS A 77 -5.13 -1.99 -1.52
CA LYS A 77 -4.96 -0.60 -2.02
C LYS A 77 -4.03 -0.49 -3.23
N THR A 78 -3.17 -1.47 -3.47
CA THR A 78 -2.27 -1.42 -4.66
C THR A 78 -3.02 -1.64 -5.96
N GLU A 79 -4.21 -2.24 -5.93
CA GLU A 79 -4.98 -2.66 -7.12
C GLU A 79 -4.16 -3.51 -8.11
N LYS A 80 -3.01 -4.03 -7.67
CA LYS A 80 -2.12 -4.89 -8.47
C LYS A 80 -2.73 -6.26 -8.70
N PHE A 81 -3.45 -6.79 -7.71
CA PHE A 81 -4.06 -8.11 -7.74
C PHE A 81 -5.57 -8.01 -7.92
N GLN A 82 -6.15 -8.95 -8.66
CA GLN A 82 -7.61 -9.02 -8.85
C GLN A 82 -8.32 -9.23 -7.50
N GLN A 83 -7.71 -10.05 -6.64
CA GLN A 83 -8.25 -10.37 -5.32
C GLN A 83 -7.14 -10.69 -4.34
N VAL A 84 -7.32 -10.28 -3.09
CA VAL A 84 -6.44 -10.59 -1.96
C VAL A 84 -7.19 -11.50 -1.02
N PHE A 85 -6.72 -12.74 -0.88
CA PHE A 85 -7.31 -13.76 -0.02
C PHE A 85 -6.59 -13.87 1.29
N ARG A 86 -7.33 -14.25 2.31
CA ARG A 86 -6.79 -14.64 3.62
C ARG A 86 -6.36 -16.10 3.60
N SER A 87 -5.46 -16.47 4.50
CA SER A 87 -5.14 -17.88 4.74
C SER A 87 -6.39 -18.65 5.15
N GLY A 88 -6.60 -19.82 4.53
CA GLY A 88 -7.78 -20.65 4.77
C GLY A 88 -9.06 -20.22 4.03
N ASP A 89 -9.01 -19.22 3.19
CA ASP A 89 -10.14 -18.81 2.37
C ASP A 89 -10.43 -19.89 1.31
N HIS A 90 -11.64 -20.44 1.37
CA HIS A 90 -12.06 -21.50 0.43
C HIS A 90 -12.18 -21.01 -1.01
N GLU A 91 -12.50 -19.74 -1.21
CA GLU A 91 -12.61 -19.14 -2.54
C GLU A 91 -11.27 -19.14 -3.29
N ALA A 92 -10.15 -19.06 -2.57
CA ALA A 92 -8.83 -19.14 -3.15
C ALA A 92 -8.55 -20.47 -3.87
N THR A 93 -9.22 -21.56 -3.45
CA THR A 93 -8.96 -22.92 -3.99
C THR A 93 -9.27 -23.03 -5.48
N GLY A 94 -10.30 -22.31 -5.97
CA GLY A 94 -10.74 -22.35 -7.38
C GLY A 94 -10.02 -21.38 -8.30
N VAL A 95 -9.15 -20.52 -7.79
CA VAL A 95 -8.52 -19.46 -8.59
C VAL A 95 -7.33 -20.01 -9.38
N PRO A 96 -7.33 -19.92 -10.74
CA PRO A 96 -6.28 -20.53 -11.56
C PRO A 96 -4.92 -19.82 -11.42
N ASN A 97 -4.94 -18.50 -11.30
CA ASN A 97 -3.72 -17.69 -11.18
C ASN A 97 -3.58 -17.19 -9.74
N LEU A 98 -3.26 -18.09 -8.81
CA LEU A 98 -3.06 -17.77 -7.40
C LEU A 98 -1.56 -17.73 -7.07
N LEU A 99 -1.16 -16.62 -6.46
CA LEU A 99 0.11 -16.48 -5.77
C LEU A 99 -0.07 -16.71 -4.28
N VAL A 100 0.87 -17.35 -3.65
CA VAL A 100 0.89 -17.55 -2.19
C VAL A 100 2.06 -16.76 -1.62
N LEU A 101 1.75 -15.91 -0.67
CA LEU A 101 2.71 -15.06 0.03
C LEU A 101 3.03 -15.68 1.40
N HIS A 102 4.26 -16.15 1.54
CA HIS A 102 4.83 -16.63 2.79
C HIS A 102 5.74 -15.56 3.40
N MET A 103 5.66 -15.41 4.70
CA MET A 103 6.49 -14.49 5.46
C MET A 103 7.12 -15.23 6.63
N THR A 104 8.45 -15.18 6.74
CA THR A 104 9.18 -15.75 7.87
C THR A 104 9.88 -14.61 8.63
N LEU A 105 9.64 -14.53 9.93
CA LEU A 105 10.30 -13.53 10.78
C LEU A 105 11.81 -13.79 10.80
N GLN A 106 12.59 -12.75 10.53
CA GLN A 106 14.05 -12.81 10.64
C GLN A 106 14.57 -12.09 11.87
N ASN A 107 13.98 -10.91 12.15
CA ASN A 107 14.37 -10.13 13.31
C ASN A 107 13.21 -9.29 13.84
N PHE A 108 13.11 -9.20 15.16
CA PHE A 108 12.18 -8.32 15.85
C PHE A 108 12.88 -7.60 17.00
N GLU A 109 12.96 -6.28 16.91
CA GLU A 109 13.46 -5.42 17.96
C GLU A 109 12.31 -4.56 18.48
N ARG A 110 11.83 -4.84 19.69
CA ARG A 110 10.82 -3.99 20.34
C ARG A 110 11.46 -2.71 20.84
N GLY A 111 11.10 -1.60 20.24
CA GLY A 111 11.59 -0.29 20.65
C GLY A 111 10.99 0.22 21.96
N ASN A 112 11.55 1.28 22.47
CA ASN A 112 11.07 1.96 23.67
C ASN A 112 10.58 3.37 23.31
N GLN A 113 9.27 3.60 23.50
CA GLN A 113 8.62 4.88 23.18
C GLN A 113 9.21 6.05 23.96
N THR A 114 9.52 5.85 25.26
CA THR A 114 10.11 6.88 26.12
C THR A 114 11.51 7.27 25.63
N LYS A 115 12.34 6.29 25.24
CA LYS A 115 13.64 6.58 24.66
C LYS A 115 13.53 7.34 23.34
N ARG A 116 12.55 7.00 22.47
CA ARG A 116 12.32 7.73 21.22
C ARG A 116 11.89 9.18 21.44
N ALA A 117 11.13 9.46 22.51
CA ALA A 117 10.71 10.82 22.82
C ALA A 117 11.85 11.74 23.25
N VAL A 118 12.92 11.16 23.80
CA VAL A 118 14.09 11.90 24.33
C VAL A 118 15.27 11.92 23.33
N THR A 119 15.41 10.88 22.51
CA THR A 119 16.53 10.74 21.58
C THR A 119 16.06 10.31 20.20
N THR A 120 16.53 10.96 19.16
CA THR A 120 16.16 10.66 17.77
C THR A 120 16.76 9.34 17.23
N VAL A 121 17.69 8.73 17.97
CA VAL A 121 18.48 7.59 17.49
C VAL A 121 18.19 6.29 18.25
N ALA A 122 17.82 6.37 19.53
CA ALA A 122 17.59 5.19 20.36
C ALA A 122 16.11 4.84 20.50
N GLY A 123 15.81 3.55 20.62
CA GLY A 123 14.46 3.07 20.91
C GLY A 123 13.57 2.79 19.68
N ALA A 124 14.14 2.66 18.50
CA ALA A 124 13.40 2.25 17.30
C ALA A 124 12.80 0.85 17.47
N THR A 125 11.57 0.67 16.94
CA THR A 125 10.98 -0.66 16.73
C THR A 125 11.32 -1.10 15.32
N LYS A 126 11.84 -2.30 15.15
CA LYS A 126 12.17 -2.87 13.85
C LYS A 126 11.56 -4.26 13.73
N VAL A 127 11.01 -4.54 12.56
CA VAL A 127 10.52 -5.86 12.19
C VAL A 127 11.10 -6.19 10.82
N GLN A 128 11.79 -7.30 10.70
CA GLN A 128 12.34 -7.78 9.44
C GLN A 128 11.79 -9.17 9.14
N VAL A 129 11.29 -9.34 7.93
CA VAL A 129 10.76 -10.61 7.44
C VAL A 129 11.42 -11.01 6.12
N HIS A 130 11.59 -12.29 5.95
CA HIS A 130 11.89 -12.90 4.66
C HIS A 130 10.59 -13.13 3.93
N LEU A 131 10.48 -12.57 2.73
CA LEU A 131 9.30 -12.61 1.89
C LEU A 131 9.52 -13.58 0.74
N LYS A 132 8.67 -14.59 0.64
CA LYS A 132 8.66 -15.53 -0.48
C LYS A 132 7.27 -15.56 -1.10
N VAL A 133 7.17 -15.22 -2.37
CA VAL A 133 5.94 -15.35 -3.16
C VAL A 133 6.15 -16.45 -4.18
N SER A 134 5.24 -17.41 -4.18
CA SER A 134 5.27 -18.53 -5.13
C SER A 134 3.94 -18.71 -5.83
N THR A 135 3.97 -19.27 -7.02
CA THR A 135 2.77 -19.80 -7.68
C THR A 135 2.28 -21.04 -6.94
N ARG A 136 1.06 -21.47 -7.22
CA ARG A 136 0.52 -22.74 -6.66
C ARG A 136 1.41 -23.93 -6.99
N ASP A 137 2.09 -23.92 -8.11
CA ASP A 137 3.01 -24.99 -8.54
C ASP A 137 4.37 -24.93 -7.83
N GLY A 138 4.55 -24.01 -6.88
CA GLY A 138 5.77 -23.85 -6.10
C GLY A 138 6.87 -23.02 -6.73
N ASN A 139 6.66 -22.47 -7.95
CA ASN A 139 7.66 -21.63 -8.59
C ASN A 139 7.77 -20.28 -7.84
N ALA A 140 8.96 -19.96 -7.36
CA ALA A 140 9.22 -18.69 -6.68
C ALA A 140 9.18 -17.52 -7.68
N VAL A 141 8.42 -16.50 -7.34
CA VAL A 141 8.26 -15.26 -8.14
C VAL A 141 9.01 -14.10 -7.49
N VAL A 142 8.95 -14.02 -6.17
CA VAL A 142 9.66 -13.03 -5.36
C VAL A 142 10.29 -13.75 -4.17
N ASP A 143 11.54 -13.39 -3.88
CA ASP A 143 12.31 -13.89 -2.75
C ASP A 143 13.20 -12.75 -2.25
N LYS A 144 12.84 -12.11 -1.14
CA LYS A 144 13.50 -10.90 -0.62
C LYS A 144 13.28 -10.70 0.87
N ASP A 145 14.23 -10.02 1.49
CA ASP A 145 14.10 -9.50 2.85
C ASP A 145 13.48 -8.10 2.83
N VAL A 146 12.50 -7.89 3.70
CA VAL A 146 11.79 -6.61 3.84
C VAL A 146 11.74 -6.21 5.30
N GLN A 147 11.92 -4.90 5.55
CA GLN A 147 11.97 -4.35 6.90
C GLN A 147 10.97 -3.21 7.07
N GLY A 148 10.30 -3.19 8.22
CA GLY A 148 9.54 -2.07 8.75
C GLY A 148 10.19 -1.47 9.98
N THR A 149 10.24 -0.14 10.07
CA THR A 149 10.89 0.56 11.18
C THR A 149 10.10 1.78 11.61
N VAL A 150 9.96 1.98 12.94
CA VAL A 150 9.50 3.25 13.54
C VAL A 150 10.63 3.86 14.35
N ARG A 151 11.09 5.05 13.95
CA ARG A 151 12.29 5.70 14.55
C ARG A 151 11.95 6.84 15.48
N ILE A 152 11.02 7.75 15.12
CA ILE A 152 10.88 9.04 15.81
C ILE A 152 9.61 9.10 16.64
N PHE A 153 8.44 9.15 16.02
CA PHE A 153 7.16 9.26 16.70
C PHE A 153 6.23 8.11 16.35
N GLY A 154 5.42 7.70 17.30
CA GLY A 154 4.37 6.72 17.11
C GLY A 154 4.49 5.49 17.99
N GLU A 155 3.43 4.75 18.00
CA GLU A 155 3.35 3.47 18.69
C GLU A 155 4.23 2.42 18.01
N ASN A 156 4.60 1.40 18.76
CA ASN A 156 5.45 0.33 18.23
C ASN A 156 4.79 -0.39 17.04
N LEU A 157 3.47 -0.54 17.08
CA LEU A 157 2.68 -1.14 15.98
C LEU A 157 2.73 -0.36 14.66
N LYS A 158 3.18 0.89 14.64
CA LYS A 158 3.44 1.58 13.36
C LYS A 158 4.57 0.95 12.54
N ALA A 159 5.42 0.13 13.16
CA ALA A 159 6.42 -0.63 12.44
C ALA A 159 5.79 -1.72 11.56
N THR A 160 4.65 -2.29 11.97
CA THR A 160 3.91 -3.29 11.18
C THR A 160 3.32 -2.64 9.93
N PHE A 161 2.73 -1.45 10.07
CA PHE A 161 2.22 -0.69 8.93
C PHE A 161 3.33 -0.29 7.94
N ALA A 162 4.50 0.13 8.44
CA ALA A 162 5.66 0.44 7.60
C ALA A 162 6.18 -0.81 6.87
N LEU A 163 6.21 -1.96 7.55
CA LEU A 163 6.56 -3.25 6.95
C LEU A 163 5.57 -3.63 5.84
N ALA A 164 4.27 -3.59 6.15
CA ALA A 164 3.21 -3.90 5.19
C ALA A 164 3.27 -3.02 3.94
N GLY A 165 3.52 -1.71 4.12
CA GLY A 165 3.73 -0.78 3.02
C GLY A 165 4.96 -1.11 2.16
N SER A 166 6.07 -1.51 2.80
CA SER A 166 7.29 -1.91 2.10
C SER A 166 7.10 -3.21 1.31
N ILE A 167 6.38 -4.19 1.87
CA ILE A 167 6.01 -5.43 1.18
C ILE A 167 5.10 -5.13 0.00
N ALA A 168 4.05 -4.33 0.20
CA ALA A 168 3.11 -3.97 -0.86
C ALA A 168 3.81 -3.24 -2.01
N ALA A 169 4.74 -2.32 -1.72
CA ALA A 169 5.55 -1.65 -2.73
C ALA A 169 6.44 -2.65 -3.49
N THR A 170 7.11 -3.56 -2.78
CA THR A 170 7.94 -4.61 -3.40
C THR A 170 7.12 -5.47 -4.35
N LEU A 171 5.91 -5.86 -3.96
CA LEU A 171 5.04 -6.70 -4.79
C LEU A 171 4.42 -5.93 -5.96
N ARG A 172 4.08 -4.65 -5.76
CA ARG A 172 3.60 -3.79 -6.84
C ARG A 172 4.64 -3.67 -7.95
N ASP A 173 5.91 -3.50 -7.58
CA ASP A 173 7.01 -3.28 -8.52
C ASP A 173 7.59 -4.60 -9.06
N ALA A 174 7.17 -5.75 -8.52
CA ALA A 174 7.62 -7.05 -9.00
C ALA A 174 7.05 -7.40 -10.38
N SER A 175 7.90 -7.97 -11.24
CA SER A 175 7.48 -8.55 -12.51
C SER A 175 6.84 -9.91 -12.26
N LEU A 176 5.54 -10.00 -12.47
CA LEU A 176 4.80 -11.26 -12.34
C LEU A 176 4.94 -12.07 -13.63
N PRO A 177 5.00 -13.41 -13.55
CA PRO A 177 5.04 -14.25 -14.74
C PRO A 177 3.77 -14.12 -15.59
N ALA A 178 3.83 -14.50 -16.83
CA ALA A 178 2.63 -14.58 -17.65
C ALA A 178 1.64 -15.58 -17.01
N PRO A 179 0.35 -15.26 -16.94
CA PRO A 179 -0.64 -16.18 -16.39
C PRO A 179 -0.67 -17.45 -17.21
N SER A 180 -0.73 -18.59 -16.54
CA SER A 180 -1.00 -19.85 -17.21
C SER A 180 -2.35 -19.72 -17.92
N LYS A 181 -2.39 -19.88 -19.23
CA LYS A 181 -3.65 -20.05 -19.95
C LYS A 181 -4.27 -21.32 -19.35
N SER A 182 -5.32 -21.16 -18.54
CA SER A 182 -6.17 -22.31 -18.20
C SER A 182 -6.61 -22.87 -19.53
N ALA A 183 -6.17 -24.08 -19.86
CA ALA A 183 -6.74 -24.83 -20.95
C ALA A 183 -8.23 -24.99 -20.63
N GLY A 184 -9.02 -24.14 -21.27
CA GLY A 184 -10.47 -24.26 -21.21
C GLY A 184 -10.83 -25.62 -21.81
N GLN A 185 -11.34 -26.49 -20.97
CA GLN A 185 -12.17 -27.60 -21.37
C GLN A 185 -13.62 -27.19 -21.18
#